data_357ddda3ad68f49d839be07fed8bf0bc
#
_entry.id   357ddda3ad68f49d839be07fed8bf0bc
#
_cell.length_a   1.000
_cell.length_b   1.000
_cell.length_c   1.000
_cell.angle_alpha   90.00
_cell.angle_beta   90.00
_cell.angle_gamma   90.00
#
_symmetry.space_group_name_H-M   'P 1'
#
loop_
_entity.id
_entity.type
_entity.pdbx_description
1 polymer ?
#
loop_
_entity_poly.entity_id
_entity_poly.type
_entity_poly.pdbx_seq_one_letter_code
_entity_poly.pdbx_strand_id
1 'polypeptide(L)' 'MTPEAADIVITDFLKEIGQKLDQAVSIAKAAEACADAGNPRQAVEIVMDVESLIFDANTLLNGATLLQHDFKPDDSDCG' A
#
# COMPACT_ATOMS: atom_id res chain seq x y z
N MET A 1 -2.13 0.50 -24.11
CA MET A 1 -0.99 0.03 -23.30
C MET A 1 -0.72 -1.43 -23.62
N THR A 2 0.53 -1.78 -23.87
CA THR A 2 0.90 -3.17 -24.15
C THR A 2 0.95 -3.96 -22.85
N PRO A 3 0.88 -5.29 -22.92
CA PRO A 3 1.02 -6.10 -21.69
C PRO A 3 2.36 -5.87 -20.98
N GLU A 4 3.44 -5.67 -21.74
CA GLU A 4 4.74 -5.39 -21.12
C GLU A 4 4.74 -4.06 -20.39
N ALA A 5 4.11 -3.03 -20.97
CA ALA A 5 4.01 -1.74 -20.31
C ALA A 5 3.15 -1.83 -19.08
N ALA A 6 2.06 -2.63 -19.12
CA ALA A 6 1.22 -2.84 -17.96
C ALA A 6 2.01 -3.53 -16.85
N ASP A 7 2.85 -4.50 -17.18
CA ASP A 7 3.67 -5.18 -16.18
C ASP A 7 4.62 -4.21 -15.49
N ILE A 8 5.20 -3.27 -16.24
CA ILE A 8 6.09 -2.28 -15.66
C ILE A 8 5.32 -1.39 -14.67
N VAL A 9 4.14 -0.94 -15.05
CA VAL A 9 3.34 -0.07 -14.19
C VAL A 9 2.89 -0.83 -12.94
N ILE A 10 2.47 -2.09 -13.11
CA ILE A 10 2.08 -2.92 -11.97
C ILE A 10 3.26 -3.06 -11.00
N THR A 11 4.46 -3.33 -11.53
CA THR A 11 5.64 -3.46 -10.69
C THR A 11 5.91 -2.18 -9.92
N ASP A 12 5.79 -1.02 -10.58
CA ASP A 12 5.99 0.26 -9.91
C ASP A 12 4.95 0.48 -8.82
N PHE A 13 3.69 0.11 -9.08
CA PHE A 13 2.64 0.23 -8.07
C PHE A 13 2.96 -0.65 -6.86
N LEU A 14 3.44 -1.87 -7.09
CA LEU A 14 3.77 -2.77 -5.99
C LEU A 14 4.92 -2.22 -5.15
N LYS A 15 5.92 -1.62 -5.78
CA LYS A 15 7.02 -1.00 -5.05
C LYS A 15 6.51 0.15 -4.19
N GLU A 16 5.63 0.96 -4.75
CA GLU A 16 5.08 2.09 -4.02
C GLU A 16 4.23 1.63 -2.85
N ILE A 17 3.44 0.58 -3.03
CA ILE A 17 2.66 -0.01 -1.95
C ILE A 17 3.59 -0.44 -0.82
N GLY A 18 4.69 -1.12 -1.16
CA GLY A 18 5.66 -1.55 -0.16
C GLY A 18 6.23 -0.38 0.63
N GLN A 19 6.56 0.72 -0.05
CA GLN A 19 7.09 1.92 0.61
C GLN A 19 6.07 2.54 1.54
N LYS A 20 4.80 2.61 1.12
CA LYS A 20 3.74 3.16 1.95
C LYS A 20 3.55 2.32 3.20
N LEU A 21 3.56 1.00 3.05
CA LEU A 21 3.38 0.11 4.19
C LEU A 21 4.58 0.17 5.14
N ASP A 22 5.80 0.31 4.61
CA ASP A 22 6.98 0.49 5.46
C ASP A 22 6.86 1.76 6.29
N GLN A 23 6.39 2.84 5.69
CA GLN A 23 6.17 4.09 6.42
C GLN A 23 5.09 3.90 7.48
N ALA A 24 4.03 3.16 7.14
CA ALA A 24 2.95 2.91 8.10
C ALA A 24 3.45 2.11 9.28
N VAL A 25 4.31 1.12 9.05
CA VAL A 25 4.89 0.33 10.14
C VAL A 25 5.72 1.23 11.06
N SER A 26 6.54 2.12 10.49
CA SER A 26 7.36 3.03 11.30
C SER A 26 6.49 3.92 12.18
N ILE A 27 5.42 4.46 11.61
CA ILE A 27 4.50 5.33 12.35
C ILE A 27 3.80 4.53 13.45
N ALA A 28 3.35 3.31 13.14
CA ALA A 28 2.67 2.46 14.10
C ALA A 28 3.58 2.13 15.28
N LYS A 29 4.86 1.86 15.01
CA LYS A 29 5.82 1.57 16.07
C LYS A 29 6.06 2.79 16.96
N ALA A 30 6.12 3.98 16.37
CA ALA A 30 6.26 5.22 17.14
C ALA A 30 5.04 5.43 18.01
N ALA A 31 3.84 5.16 17.49
CA ALA A 31 2.61 5.30 18.27
C ALA A 31 2.60 4.30 19.41
N GLU A 32 3.02 3.06 19.17
CA GLU A 32 3.06 2.05 20.20
C GLU A 32 4.01 2.46 21.34
N ALA A 33 5.19 2.98 20.98
CA ALA A 33 6.14 3.45 21.97
C ALA A 33 5.56 4.60 22.79
N CYS A 34 4.83 5.50 22.14
CA CYS A 34 4.19 6.62 22.81
C CYS A 34 3.14 6.13 23.80
N ALA A 35 2.33 5.15 23.41
CA ALA A 35 1.33 4.57 24.30
C ALA A 35 1.98 3.88 25.50
N ASP A 36 3.05 3.13 25.26
CA ASP A 36 3.77 2.43 26.32
C ASP A 36 4.38 3.41 27.31
N ALA A 37 4.73 4.60 26.85
CA ALA A 37 5.27 5.65 27.70
C ALA A 37 4.19 6.38 28.52
N GLY A 38 2.94 5.96 28.39
CA GLY A 38 1.84 6.54 29.15
C GLY A 38 1.04 7.60 28.45
N ASN A 39 1.20 7.72 27.13
CA ASN A 39 0.50 8.74 26.36
C ASN A 39 -0.37 8.13 25.25
N PRO A 40 -1.36 7.28 25.62
CA PRO A 40 -2.13 6.59 24.59
C PRO A 40 -2.97 7.52 23.71
N ARG A 41 -3.41 8.65 24.22
CA ARG A 41 -4.19 9.57 23.39
C ARG A 41 -3.33 10.21 22.31
N GLN A 42 -2.11 10.59 22.67
CA GLN A 42 -1.18 11.13 21.70
C GLN A 42 -0.78 10.06 20.67
N ALA A 43 -0.70 8.80 21.12
CA ALA A 43 -0.40 7.70 20.23
C ALA A 43 -1.46 7.57 19.15
N VAL A 44 -2.73 7.77 19.50
CA VAL A 44 -3.81 7.73 18.50
C VAL A 44 -3.62 8.83 17.46
N GLU A 45 -3.21 10.03 17.92
CA GLU A 45 -2.97 11.12 16.97
C GLU A 45 -1.84 10.78 16.02
N ILE A 46 -0.79 10.15 16.54
CA ILE A 46 0.34 9.73 15.70
C ILE A 46 -0.13 8.71 14.67
N VAL A 47 -0.91 7.71 15.09
CA VAL A 47 -1.28 6.62 14.20
C VAL A 47 -2.31 7.05 13.17
N MET A 48 -2.98 8.19 13.38
CA MET A 48 -3.92 8.69 12.38
C MET A 48 -3.21 9.01 11.06
N ASP A 49 -1.92 9.31 11.10
CA ASP A 49 -1.16 9.55 9.87
C ASP A 49 -1.06 8.29 9.01
N VAL A 50 -1.27 7.12 9.60
CA VAL A 50 -1.26 5.87 8.84
C VAL A 50 -2.44 5.78 7.89
N GLU A 51 -3.53 6.46 8.20
CA GLU A 51 -4.75 6.35 7.41
C GLU A 51 -4.53 6.75 5.96
N SER A 52 -3.85 7.86 5.72
CA SER A 52 -3.61 8.31 4.35
C SER A 52 -2.68 7.36 3.61
N LEU A 53 -1.72 6.76 4.33
CA LEU A 53 -0.82 5.78 3.71
C LEU A 53 -1.57 4.53 3.30
N ILE A 54 -2.47 4.06 4.15
CA ILE A 54 -3.28 2.89 3.83
C ILE A 54 -4.22 3.20 2.66
N PHE A 55 -4.80 4.40 2.66
CA PHE A 55 -5.66 4.80 1.55
C PHE A 55 -4.88 4.81 0.25
N ASP A 56 -3.68 5.40 0.25
CA ASP A 56 -2.85 5.45 -0.95
C ASP A 56 -2.45 4.04 -1.40
N ALA A 57 -2.07 3.19 -0.45
CA ALA A 57 -1.70 1.82 -0.79
C ALA A 57 -2.88 1.07 -1.40
N ASN A 58 -4.07 1.28 -0.85
CA ASN A 58 -5.27 0.64 -1.36
C ASN A 58 -5.60 1.13 -2.76
N THR A 59 -5.42 2.43 -3.01
CA THR A 59 -5.66 3.00 -4.34
C THR A 59 -4.69 2.39 -5.36
N LEU A 60 -3.42 2.25 -4.98
CA LEU A 60 -2.42 1.63 -5.85
C LEU A 60 -2.73 0.15 -6.10
N LEU A 61 -3.19 -0.55 -5.07
CA LEU A 61 -3.58 -1.94 -5.22
C LEU A 61 -4.75 -2.08 -6.19
N ASN A 62 -5.73 -1.21 -6.07
CA ASN A 62 -6.86 -1.23 -7.00
C ASN A 62 -6.41 -0.97 -8.42
N GLY A 63 -5.49 -0.03 -8.61
CA GLY A 63 -4.94 0.25 -9.93
C GLY A 63 -4.18 -0.94 -10.50
N ALA A 64 -3.36 -1.59 -9.68
CA ALA A 64 -2.61 -2.76 -10.11
C ALA A 64 -3.53 -3.91 -10.47
N THR A 65 -4.57 -4.13 -9.67
CA THR A 65 -5.53 -5.19 -9.92
C THR A 65 -6.29 -4.95 -11.22
N LEU A 66 -6.66 -3.69 -11.46
CA LEU A 66 -7.36 -3.33 -12.69
C LEU A 66 -6.48 -3.58 -13.90
N LEU A 67 -5.21 -3.19 -13.84
CA LEU A 67 -4.28 -3.41 -14.93
C LEU A 67 -4.07 -4.89 -15.18
N GLN A 68 -3.94 -5.67 -14.11
CA GLN A 68 -3.78 -7.11 -14.27
C GLN A 68 -4.99 -7.72 -14.95
N HIS A 69 -6.18 -7.28 -14.58
CA HIS A 69 -7.40 -7.80 -15.15
C HIS A 69 -7.54 -7.45 -16.62
N ASP A 70 -7.24 -6.20 -16.99
CA ASP A 70 -7.44 -5.71 -18.33
C ASP A 70 -6.37 -6.15 -19.31
N PHE A 71 -5.17 -6.43 -18.83
CA PHE A 71 -4.02 -6.70 -19.69
C PHE A 71 -3.38 -8.05 -19.41
N LYS A 72 -4.12 -8.96 -18.77
CA LYS A 72 -3.54 -10.26 -18.52
C LYS A 72 -3.42 -11.03 -19.82
N PRO A 73 -2.37 -11.77 -19.98
CA PRO A 73 -2.10 -12.52 -21.21
C PRO A 73 -3.07 -13.69 -21.28
N ASP A 74 -3.83 -13.68 -22.27
CA ASP A 74 -4.61 -14.79 -22.56
C ASP A 74 -5.21 -15.51 -21.51
N ASP A 75 -5.44 -15.74 -21.21
CA ASP A 75 -5.87 -16.34 -20.38
C ASP A 75 -5.89 -16.97 -19.59
N SER A 76 -5.85 -17.06 -19.64
CA SER A 76 -5.88 -17.66 -19.14
C SER A 76 -5.95 -18.28 -18.30
N ASP A 77 -6.03 -18.58 -18.29
CA ASP A 77 -6.12 -19.32 -17.60
C ASP A 77 -5.66 -19.57 -16.62
N CYS A 78 -5.19 -19.26 -16.60
CA CYS A 78 -4.62 -19.60 -15.58
C CYS A 78 -5.42 -19.53 -14.64
N GLY A 79 -5.86 -19.52 -14.92
CA GLY A 79 -6.56 -19.60 -14.29
C GLY A 79 -7.08 -19.30 -13.65
#